data_c36192e1b4e41418b17446ec8ee270f9
#
_entry.id   c36192e1b4e41418b17446ec8ee270f9
#
_cell.length_a   1.000
_cell.length_b   1.000
_cell.length_c   1.000
_cell.angle_alpha   90.00
_cell.angle_beta   90.00
_cell.angle_gamma   90.00
#
_symmetry.space_group_name_H-M   'P 1'
#
loop_
_entity.id
_entity.type
_entity.pdbx_description
1 polymer ?
#
loop_
_entity_poly.entity_id
_entity_poly.type
_entity_poly.pdbx_seq_one_letter_code
_entity_poly.pdbx_strand_id
1 'polypeptide(L)'
;MSTQIKKEEGFITAILTQAVEDAKFTGLNKYMLEQKIESINWIMGNDPQFLMYCKLLNIEPSYIQNKIRTTGDTRITSQQKVIMKPIVEKLLKSKKYQN
;
A
#
# COMPACT_ATOMS: atom_id res chain seq x y z
N MET A 1 -7.50 -14.10 27.15
CA MET A 1 -8.30 -13.67 26.00
C MET A 1 -7.88 -12.34 25.42
N SER A 2 -7.73 -11.31 26.26
CA SER A 2 -7.31 -9.98 25.79
C SER A 2 -5.91 -9.98 25.19
N THR A 3 -5.02 -10.89 25.60
CA THR A 3 -3.64 -10.97 25.09
C THR A 3 -3.60 -11.42 23.64
N GLN A 4 -4.49 -12.33 23.25
CA GLN A 4 -4.54 -12.84 21.89
C GLN A 4 -5.07 -11.78 20.92
N ILE A 5 -6.09 -11.05 21.32
CA ILE A 5 -6.66 -9.95 20.52
C ILE A 5 -5.62 -8.86 20.33
N LYS A 6 -4.86 -8.52 21.36
CA LYS A 6 -3.79 -7.52 21.29
C LYS A 6 -2.67 -7.92 20.32
N LYS A 7 -2.33 -9.22 20.28
CA LYS A 7 -1.32 -9.72 19.35
C LYS A 7 -1.79 -9.59 17.91
N GLU A 8 -3.05 -9.93 17.63
CA GLU A 8 -3.64 -9.80 16.30
C GLU A 8 -3.71 -8.33 15.87
N GLU A 9 -4.13 -7.45 16.78
CA GLU A 9 -4.17 -6.01 16.52
C GLU A 9 -2.77 -5.46 16.23
N GLY A 10 -1.76 -5.88 16.98
CA GLY A 10 -0.39 -5.48 16.77
C GLY A 10 0.14 -5.93 15.42
N PHE A 11 -0.19 -7.17 15.03
CA PHE A 11 0.21 -7.72 13.75
C PHE A 11 -0.43 -6.94 12.58
N ILE A 12 -1.74 -6.69 12.67
CA ILE A 12 -2.47 -5.96 11.65
C ILE A 12 -1.98 -4.51 11.56
N THR A 13 -1.73 -3.89 12.72
CA THR A 13 -1.19 -2.52 12.77
C THR A 13 0.16 -2.45 12.06
N ALA A 14 1.02 -3.45 12.27
CA ALA A 14 2.33 -3.51 11.63
C ALA A 14 2.19 -3.63 10.10
N ILE A 15 1.25 -4.44 9.62
CA ILE A 15 1.00 -4.59 8.19
C ILE A 15 0.54 -3.27 7.57
N LEU A 16 -0.43 -2.60 8.20
CA LEU A 16 -0.94 -1.31 7.70
C LEU A 16 0.13 -0.24 7.73
N THR A 17 0.93 -0.19 8.81
CA THR A 17 2.03 0.77 8.95
C THR A 17 3.07 0.55 7.84
N GLN A 18 3.44 -0.70 7.60
CA GLN A 18 4.40 -1.03 6.55
C GLN A 18 3.88 -0.64 5.17
N ALA A 19 2.59 -0.89 4.91
CA ALA A 19 1.98 -0.53 3.63
C ALA A 19 1.99 0.98 3.41
N VAL A 20 1.72 1.77 4.45
CA VAL A 20 1.78 3.22 4.36
C VAL A 20 3.20 3.69 4.10
N GLU A 21 4.17 3.12 4.79
CA GLU A 21 5.59 3.47 4.58
C GLU A 21 6.06 3.12 3.17
N ASP A 22 5.68 1.94 2.68
CA ASP A 22 6.01 1.54 1.31
C ASP A 22 5.40 2.49 0.28
N ALA A 23 4.15 2.91 0.51
CA ALA A 23 3.47 3.86 -0.37
C ALA A 23 4.17 5.22 -0.39
N LYS A 24 4.88 5.58 0.67
CA LYS A 24 5.56 6.87 0.82
C LYS A 24 7.02 6.84 0.38
N PHE A 25 7.50 5.72 -0.13
CA PHE A 25 8.90 5.56 -0.53
C PHE A 25 9.28 6.56 -1.63
N THR A 26 10.37 7.29 -1.43
CA THR A 26 10.83 8.35 -2.36
C THR A 26 12.11 8.00 -3.12
N GLY A 27 12.72 6.86 -2.81
CA GLY A 27 13.96 6.43 -3.45
C GLY A 27 13.78 5.85 -4.85
N LEU A 28 14.86 5.31 -5.42
CA LEU A 28 14.90 4.80 -6.78
C LEU A 28 15.15 3.31 -6.86
N ASN A 29 15.21 2.61 -5.73
CA ASN A 29 15.42 1.16 -5.72
C ASN A 29 14.22 0.48 -6.37
N LYS A 30 14.49 -0.34 -7.40
CA LYS A 30 13.44 -0.98 -8.20
C LYS A 30 12.52 -1.87 -7.38
N TYR A 31 13.08 -2.67 -6.48
CA TYR A 31 12.29 -3.55 -5.61
C TYR A 31 11.35 -2.73 -4.73
N MET A 32 11.89 -1.68 -4.11
CA MET A 32 11.09 -0.81 -3.24
C MET A 32 10.01 -0.05 -4.02
N LEU A 33 10.28 0.29 -5.27
CA LEU A 33 9.29 0.93 -6.13
C LEU A 33 8.15 -0.01 -6.49
N GLU A 34 8.43 -1.30 -6.69
CA GLU A 34 7.39 -2.32 -6.87
C GLU A 34 6.50 -2.37 -5.63
N GLN A 35 7.10 -2.38 -4.44
CA GLN A 35 6.35 -2.39 -3.19
C GLN A 35 5.51 -1.12 -3.04
N LYS A 36 6.03 0.01 -3.47
CA LYS A 36 5.28 1.27 -3.45
C LYS A 36 4.03 1.18 -4.32
N ILE A 37 4.16 0.69 -5.55
CA ILE A 37 3.02 0.54 -6.46
C ILE A 37 1.98 -0.40 -5.87
N GLU A 38 2.40 -1.54 -5.37
CA GLU A 38 1.50 -2.53 -4.80
C GLU A 38 0.77 -1.98 -3.57
N SER A 39 1.49 -1.27 -2.70
CA SER A 39 0.90 -0.67 -1.49
C SER A 39 -0.12 0.40 -1.83
N ILE A 40 0.18 1.27 -2.78
CA ILE A 40 -0.76 2.31 -3.22
C ILE A 40 -2.03 1.66 -3.78
N ASN A 41 -1.87 0.65 -4.64
CA ASN A 41 -3.02 -0.05 -5.22
C ASN A 41 -3.84 -0.77 -4.16
N TRP A 42 -3.16 -1.39 -3.18
CA TRP A 42 -3.83 -2.12 -2.11
C TRP A 42 -4.68 -1.18 -1.25
N ILE A 43 -4.12 -0.02 -0.90
CA ILE A 43 -4.80 0.96 -0.04
C ILE A 43 -5.86 1.75 -0.83
N MET A 44 -5.46 2.34 -1.96
CA MET A 44 -6.34 3.24 -2.70
C MET A 44 -7.35 2.50 -3.55
N GLY A 45 -7.07 1.25 -3.90
CA GLY A 45 -7.99 0.41 -4.67
C GLY A 45 -9.04 -0.31 -3.83
N ASN A 46 -9.08 -0.05 -2.53
CA ASN A 46 -10.04 -0.67 -1.62
C ASN A 46 -9.96 -2.20 -1.64
N ASP A 47 -8.73 -2.74 -1.59
CA ASP A 47 -8.54 -4.19 -1.54
C ASP A 47 -9.36 -4.78 -0.38
N PRO A 48 -10.06 -5.90 -0.60
CA PRO A 48 -10.90 -6.49 0.46
C PRO A 48 -10.12 -6.80 1.75
N GLN A 49 -8.87 -7.23 1.65
CA GLN A 49 -8.05 -7.48 2.82
C GLN A 49 -7.73 -6.19 3.57
N PHE A 50 -7.41 -5.12 2.84
CA PHE A 50 -7.19 -3.80 3.44
C PHE A 50 -8.44 -3.33 4.19
N LEU A 51 -9.60 -3.46 3.57
CA LEU A 51 -10.87 -3.06 4.20
C LEU A 51 -11.15 -3.89 5.45
N MET A 52 -10.88 -5.20 5.39
CA MET A 52 -11.06 -6.09 6.53
C MET A 52 -10.15 -5.69 7.70
N TYR A 53 -8.89 -5.39 7.41
CA TYR A 53 -7.94 -4.98 8.43
C TYR A 53 -8.35 -3.66 9.09
N CYS A 54 -8.83 -2.70 8.30
CA CYS A 54 -9.34 -1.45 8.84
C CYS A 54 -10.54 -1.70 9.76
N LYS A 55 -11.44 -2.58 9.36
CA LYS A 55 -12.62 -2.93 10.16
C LYS A 55 -12.22 -3.57 11.49
N LEU A 56 -11.24 -4.48 11.45
CA LEU A 56 -10.77 -5.16 12.66
C LEU A 56 -10.14 -4.18 13.66
N LEU A 57 -9.49 -3.13 13.17
CA LEU A 57 -8.90 -2.09 14.03
C LEU A 57 -9.85 -0.93 14.29
N ASN A 58 -11.07 -0.99 13.77
CA ASN A 58 -12.05 0.07 13.91
C ASN A 58 -11.54 1.42 13.36
N ILE A 59 -10.87 1.35 12.21
CA ILE A 59 -10.33 2.52 11.52
C ILE A 59 -11.09 2.70 10.21
N GLU A 60 -11.49 3.94 9.90
CA GLU A 60 -12.08 4.24 8.61
C GLU A 60 -11.02 4.13 7.51
N PRO A 61 -11.27 3.37 6.43
CA PRO A 61 -10.31 3.26 5.34
C PRO A 61 -9.91 4.62 4.77
N SER A 62 -10.84 5.56 4.72
CA SER A 62 -10.58 6.91 4.22
C SER A 62 -9.53 7.65 5.05
N TYR A 63 -9.42 7.34 6.34
CA TYR A 63 -8.43 7.96 7.21
C TYR A 63 -7.01 7.63 6.72
N ILE A 64 -6.76 6.35 6.39
CA ILE A 64 -5.46 5.91 5.89
C ILE A 64 -5.23 6.45 4.48
N GLN A 65 -6.25 6.40 3.64
CA GLN A 65 -6.17 6.91 2.27
C GLN A 65 -5.84 8.39 2.23
N ASN A 66 -6.46 9.18 3.12
CA ASN A 66 -6.19 10.60 3.21
C ASN A 66 -4.78 10.90 3.71
N LYS A 67 -4.27 10.11 4.65
CA LYS A 67 -2.90 10.24 5.12
C LYS A 67 -1.91 10.11 3.97
N ILE A 68 -2.15 9.17 3.09
CA ILE A 68 -1.30 8.97 1.92
C ILE A 68 -1.38 10.18 0.98
N ARG A 69 -2.58 10.69 0.72
CA ARG A 69 -2.79 11.83 -0.18
C ARG A 69 -2.14 13.11 0.31
N THR A 70 -2.21 13.36 1.62
CA THR A 70 -1.83 14.67 2.18
C THR A 70 -0.35 14.79 2.48
N THR A 71 0.39 13.69 2.62
CA THR A 71 1.80 13.76 2.99
C THR A 71 2.71 14.18 1.84
N GLY A 72 2.24 14.13 0.60
CA GLY A 72 3.05 14.48 -0.57
C GLY A 72 4.12 13.44 -0.91
N ASP A 73 4.47 12.60 0.04
CA ASP A 73 5.52 11.57 -0.14
C ASP A 73 5.08 10.46 -1.09
N THR A 74 3.78 10.34 -1.32
CA THR A 74 3.26 9.38 -2.28
C THR A 74 3.36 9.87 -3.72
N ARG A 75 3.80 11.12 -3.91
CA ARG A 75 4.01 11.62 -5.26
C ARG A 75 5.07 10.79 -5.97
N ILE A 76 4.72 10.38 -7.16
CA ILE A 76 5.66 9.68 -8.02
C ILE A 76 6.52 10.75 -8.69
N THR A 77 7.81 10.78 -8.35
CA THR A 77 8.74 11.75 -8.95
C THR A 77 8.97 11.43 -10.42
N SER A 78 9.47 12.41 -11.18
CA SER A 78 9.79 12.20 -12.59
C SER A 78 10.80 11.06 -12.77
N GLN A 79 11.79 11.00 -11.87
CA GLN A 79 12.80 9.94 -11.89
C GLN A 79 12.18 8.58 -11.59
N GLN A 80 11.28 8.52 -10.61
CA GLN A 80 10.57 7.29 -10.29
C GLN A 80 9.71 6.82 -11.45
N LYS A 81 9.05 7.73 -12.16
CA LYS A 81 8.20 7.38 -13.30
C LYS A 81 8.98 6.63 -14.38
N VAL A 82 10.21 7.04 -14.64
CA VAL A 82 11.05 6.39 -15.63
C VAL A 82 11.33 4.94 -15.25
N ILE A 83 11.66 4.71 -13.98
CA ILE A 83 11.96 3.37 -13.48
C ILE A 83 10.69 2.53 -13.34
N MET A 84 9.59 3.15 -12.93
CA MET A 84 8.32 2.46 -12.69
C MET A 84 7.59 2.06 -13.96
N LYS A 85 7.83 2.74 -15.07
CA LYS A 85 7.10 2.47 -16.32
C LYS A 85 7.15 0.99 -16.74
N PRO A 86 8.31 0.33 -16.86
CA PRO A 86 8.33 -1.08 -17.22
C PRO A 86 7.70 -1.98 -16.15
N ILE A 87 7.77 -1.58 -14.88
CA ILE A 87 7.13 -2.34 -13.80
C ILE A 87 5.62 -2.30 -13.95
N VAL A 88 5.05 -1.13 -14.17
CA VAL A 88 3.62 -0.95 -14.35
C VAL A 88 3.13 -1.70 -15.60
N GLU A 89 3.87 -1.63 -16.69
CA GLU A 89 3.53 -2.34 -17.92
C GLU A 89 3.48 -3.86 -17.69
N LYS A 90 4.45 -4.38 -16.94
CA LYS A 90 4.50 -5.80 -16.60
C LYS A 90 3.30 -6.21 -15.76
N LEU A 91 2.94 -5.40 -14.77
CA LEU A 91 1.79 -5.68 -13.91
C LEU A 91 0.47 -5.64 -14.69
N LEU A 92 0.33 -4.70 -15.62
CA LEU A 92 -0.86 -4.60 -16.46
C LEU A 92 -0.98 -5.81 -17.39
N LYS A 93 0.12 -6.29 -17.95
CA LYS A 93 0.12 -7.49 -18.76
C LYS A 93 -0.28 -8.72 -17.97
N SER A 94 0.20 -8.85 -16.74
CA SER A 94 -0.20 -9.94 -15.84
C SER A 94 -1.70 -9.94 -15.60
N LYS A 95 -2.29 -8.77 -15.35
CA LYS A 95 -3.73 -8.64 -15.14
C LYS A 95 -4.54 -9.03 -16.38
N LYS A 96 -4.03 -8.71 -17.57
CA LYS A 96 -4.70 -9.08 -18.81
C LYS A 96 -4.81 -10.60 -18.98
N TYR A 97 -3.79 -11.33 -18.55
CA TYR A 97 -3.78 -12.78 -18.68
C TYR A 97 -4.58 -13.50 -17.61
N GLN A 98 -4.93 -12.83 -16.54
CA GLN A 98 -5.72 -13.40 -15.45
C GLN A 98 -7.23 -13.29 -15.67
N ASN A 99 -7.64 -12.55 -16.66
CA ASN A 99 -9.04 -12.47 -17.05
C ASN A 99 -9.34 -13.51 -18.11
#